data_64f811c010c73310f1d1a05730bbfa76
#
_entry.id   64f811c010c73310f1d1a05730bbfa76
#
_cell.length_a   1.000
_cell.length_b   1.000
_cell.length_c   1.000
_cell.angle_alpha   90.00
_cell.angle_beta   90.00
_cell.angle_gamma   90.00
#
_symmetry.space_group_name_H-M   'P 1'
#
loop_
_entity.id
_entity.type
_entity.pdbx_description
1 polymer ?
#
loop_
_entity_poly.entity_id
_entity_poly.type
_entity_poly.pdbx_seq_one_letter_code
_entity_poly.pdbx_strand_id
1 'polypeptide(L)' 'MEIDVVDVEFNPLEEHFNRYELSDGSVITMKAVATAVVRVHDQFTPDGDPIYLVFTSPATRVVSSPLKRDFDKLVQ' A
#
# COMPACT_ATOMS: atom_id res chain seq x y z
N MET A 1 -6.00 -27.20 -3.04
CA MET A 1 -6.28 -26.90 -4.46
C MET A 1 -5.24 -25.93 -4.96
N GLU A 2 -4.52 -26.29 -5.99
CA GLU A 2 -3.52 -25.42 -6.58
C GLU A 2 -4.16 -24.51 -7.61
N ILE A 3 -3.77 -23.25 -7.58
CA ILE A 3 -4.21 -22.26 -8.57
C ILE A 3 -2.98 -21.85 -9.36
N ASP A 4 -3.03 -22.06 -10.67
CA ASP A 4 -1.93 -21.60 -11.54
C ASP A 4 -2.02 -20.11 -11.72
N VAL A 5 -0.91 -19.43 -11.43
CA VAL A 5 -0.82 -17.99 -11.59
C VAL A 5 0.39 -17.65 -12.46
N VAL A 6 0.31 -16.50 -13.11
CA VAL A 6 1.38 -15.97 -13.95
C VAL A 6 1.83 -14.64 -13.36
N ASP A 7 3.13 -14.49 -13.11
CA ASP A 7 3.68 -13.22 -12.68
C ASP A 7 3.55 -12.20 -13.80
N VAL A 8 3.09 -11.00 -13.45
CA VAL A 8 2.89 -9.93 -14.41
C VAL A 8 3.73 -8.73 -14.00
N GLU A 9 4.59 -8.26 -14.90
CA GLU A 9 5.34 -7.04 -14.67
C GLU A 9 4.37 -5.86 -14.74
N PHE A 10 4.62 -4.84 -13.93
CA PHE A 10 3.74 -3.69 -13.88
C PHE A 10 4.52 -2.41 -13.62
N ASN A 11 3.94 -1.30 -14.07
CA ASN A 11 4.45 0.04 -13.78
C ASN A 11 3.34 0.84 -13.12
N PRO A 12 3.62 1.52 -12.01
CA PRO A 12 2.61 2.38 -11.42
C PRO A 12 2.32 3.57 -12.34
N LEU A 13 1.06 3.79 -12.63
CA LEU A 13 0.62 4.98 -13.36
C LEU A 13 0.30 6.10 -12.40
N GLU A 14 -0.28 5.76 -11.25
CA GLU A 14 -0.62 6.71 -10.20
C GLU A 14 -0.49 6.02 -8.85
N GLU A 15 0.18 6.67 -7.93
CA GLU A 15 0.23 6.27 -6.52
C GLU A 15 0.18 7.55 -5.70
N HIS A 16 -0.80 7.66 -4.84
CA HIS A 16 -1.03 8.87 -4.07
C HIS A 16 -1.04 8.59 -2.59
N PHE A 17 -0.51 9.54 -1.81
CA PHE A 17 -0.63 9.52 -0.37
C PHE A 17 -1.99 10.07 0.03
N ASN A 18 -2.70 9.32 0.86
CA ASN A 18 -3.87 9.82 1.56
C ASN A 18 -3.41 10.45 2.86
N ARG A 19 -4.11 11.49 3.31
CA ARG A 19 -3.79 12.19 4.56
C ARG A 19 -4.92 11.99 5.54
N TYR A 20 -4.54 11.74 6.79
CA TYR A 20 -5.51 11.52 7.87
C TYR A 20 -5.13 12.37 9.06
N GLU A 21 -6.13 13.01 9.64
CA GLU A 21 -6.00 13.73 10.90
C GLU A 21 -6.49 12.82 12.02
N LEU A 22 -5.64 12.56 12.99
CA LEU A 22 -5.96 11.66 14.08
C LEU A 22 -6.50 12.42 15.27
N SER A 23 -7.26 11.74 16.12
CA SER A 23 -7.88 12.38 17.29
C SER A 23 -6.87 12.85 18.33
N ASP A 24 -5.63 12.36 18.27
CA ASP A 24 -4.56 12.82 19.16
C ASP A 24 -3.84 14.08 18.65
N GLY A 25 -4.31 14.65 17.53
CA GLY A 25 -3.71 15.82 16.95
C GLY A 25 -2.62 15.55 15.93
N SER A 26 -2.30 14.29 15.69
CA SER A 26 -1.30 13.92 14.69
C SER A 26 -1.90 13.91 13.29
N VAL A 27 -1.05 14.14 12.30
CA VAL A 27 -1.39 13.99 10.88
C VAL A 27 -0.46 12.96 10.29
N ILE A 28 -1.03 11.96 9.66
CA ILE A 28 -0.27 10.91 8.98
C ILE A 28 -0.62 10.88 7.51
N THR A 29 0.30 10.37 6.71
CA THR A 29 0.05 10.04 5.32
C THR A 29 0.22 8.54 5.13
N MET A 30 -0.54 7.98 4.20
CA MET A 30 -0.48 6.56 3.88
C MET A 30 -0.76 6.36 2.40
N LYS A 31 -0.07 5.40 1.81
CA LYS A 31 -0.45 4.90 0.49
C LYS A 31 -0.27 3.39 0.44
N ALA A 32 -1.06 2.74 -0.40
CA ALA A 32 -0.87 1.34 -0.73
C ALA A 32 0.09 1.26 -1.92
N VAL A 33 1.17 0.51 -1.74
CA VAL A 33 2.17 0.32 -2.80
C VAL A 33 2.04 -1.10 -3.30
N ALA A 34 1.78 -1.26 -4.60
CA ALA A 34 1.73 -2.58 -5.21
C ALA A 34 3.14 -3.17 -5.24
N THR A 35 3.29 -4.36 -4.70
CA THR A 35 4.58 -5.05 -4.65
C THR A 35 4.67 -6.18 -5.66
N ALA A 36 3.53 -6.77 -6.03
CA ALA A 36 3.48 -7.84 -7.01
C ALA A 36 2.09 -7.93 -7.60
N VAL A 37 2.01 -8.33 -8.83
CA VAL A 37 0.75 -8.59 -9.51
C VAL A 37 0.85 -9.96 -10.18
N VAL A 38 -0.16 -10.80 -9.96
CA VAL A 38 -0.25 -12.06 -10.67
C VAL A 38 -1.61 -12.15 -11.34
N ARG A 39 -1.65 -12.88 -12.43
CA ARG A 39 -2.89 -13.17 -13.15
C ARG A 39 -3.21 -14.66 -12.96
N VAL A 40 -4.48 -14.94 -12.68
CA VAL A 40 -4.92 -16.35 -12.58
C VAL A 40 -4.99 -16.91 -14.00
N HIS A 41 -4.28 -18.03 -14.23
CA HIS A 41 -4.19 -18.60 -15.56
C HIS A 41 -5.55 -19.09 -16.05
N ASP A 42 -5.91 -18.68 -17.24
CA ASP A 42 -7.07 -19.17 -18.00
C ASP A 42 -8.39 -19.07 -17.24
N GLN A 43 -8.54 -18.01 -16.43
CA GLN A 43 -9.80 -17.74 -15.74
C GLN A 43 -10.23 -16.30 -15.97
N PHE A 44 -11.53 -16.12 -16.07
CA PHE A 44 -12.09 -14.83 -16.43
C PHE A 44 -13.33 -14.53 -15.59
N THR A 45 -13.63 -13.26 -15.42
CA THR A 45 -14.87 -12.83 -14.79
C THR A 45 -16.04 -13.09 -15.74
N PRO A 46 -17.30 -13.02 -15.24
CA PRO A 46 -18.47 -13.14 -16.13
C PRO A 46 -18.48 -12.11 -17.26
N ASP A 47 -17.83 -10.95 -17.08
CA ASP A 47 -17.73 -9.92 -18.13
C ASP A 47 -16.60 -10.20 -19.12
N GLY A 48 -15.81 -11.25 -18.92
CA GLY A 48 -14.74 -11.61 -19.83
C GLY A 48 -13.38 -11.03 -19.48
N ASP A 49 -13.24 -10.40 -18.32
CA ASP A 49 -11.98 -9.82 -17.91
C ASP A 49 -11.07 -10.86 -17.24
N PRO A 50 -9.76 -10.80 -17.47
CA PRO A 50 -8.84 -11.66 -16.72
C PRO A 50 -8.90 -11.35 -15.22
N ILE A 51 -8.55 -12.32 -14.40
CA ILE A 51 -8.56 -12.17 -12.95
C ILE A 51 -7.13 -11.91 -12.47
N TYR A 52 -6.94 -10.81 -11.75
CA TYR A 52 -5.65 -10.42 -11.20
C TYR A 52 -5.69 -10.41 -9.68
N LEU A 53 -4.57 -10.78 -9.08
CA LEU A 53 -4.35 -10.61 -7.64
C LEU A 53 -3.23 -9.59 -7.47
N VAL A 54 -3.49 -8.55 -6.69
CA VAL A 54 -2.51 -7.50 -6.44
C VAL A 54 -2.09 -7.59 -4.98
N PHE A 55 -0.79 -7.75 -4.77
CA PHE A 55 -0.21 -7.75 -3.43
C PHE A 55 0.27 -6.34 -3.13
N THR A 56 -0.06 -5.84 -1.95
CA THR A 56 0.26 -4.48 -1.56
C THR A 56 0.97 -4.45 -0.22
N SER A 57 1.77 -3.43 -0.03
CA SER A 57 2.40 -3.11 1.24
C SER A 57 2.08 -1.66 1.55
N PRO A 58 1.63 -1.34 2.77
CA PRO A 58 1.37 0.06 3.11
C PRO A 58 2.66 0.81 3.41
N ALA A 59 2.71 2.05 2.98
CA ALA A 59 3.76 2.98 3.38
C ALA A 59 3.12 4.10 4.18
N THR A 60 3.55 4.30 5.42
CA THR A 60 2.99 5.31 6.31
C THR A 60 4.08 6.26 6.78
N ARG A 61 3.69 7.50 7.04
CA ARG A 61 4.61 8.51 7.54
C ARG A 61 3.84 9.49 8.42
N VAL A 62 4.44 9.85 9.55
CA VAL A 62 3.91 10.91 10.41
C VAL A 62 4.38 12.25 9.83
N VAL A 63 3.42 13.11 9.46
CA VAL A 63 3.73 14.45 8.96
C VAL A 63 4.00 15.38 10.12
N SER A 64 3.14 15.34 11.13
CA SER A 64 3.26 16.16 12.32
C SER A 64 2.58 15.48 13.49
N SER A 65 3.07 15.73 14.69
CA SER A 65 2.46 15.15 15.88
C SER A 65 2.82 15.97 17.11
N PRO A 66 1.84 16.28 17.97
CA PRO A 66 2.13 16.88 19.28
C PRO A 66 2.84 15.92 20.23
N LEU A 67 2.87 14.62 19.90
CA LEU A 67 3.51 13.59 20.71
C LEU A 67 4.97 13.36 20.32
N LYS A 68 5.45 14.09 19.31
CA LYS A 68 6.82 13.94 18.84
C LYS A 68 7.81 14.19 19.98
N ARG A 69 8.83 13.33 20.10
CA ARG A 69 9.89 13.47 21.09
C ARG A 69 11.23 13.69 20.41
N ASP A 70 12.06 14.50 21.05
CA ASP A 70 13.41 14.74 20.59
C ASP A 70 14.36 13.84 21.39
N PHE A 71 14.63 12.65 20.86
CA PHE A 71 15.47 11.67 21.54
C PHE A 71 16.93 12.12 21.63
N ASP A 72 17.37 12.99 20.75
CA ASP A 72 18.74 13.52 20.83
C ASP A 72 18.95 14.31 22.12
N LYS A 73 17.92 15.04 22.58
CA LYS A 73 18.00 15.75 23.86
C LYS A 73 17.85 14.83 25.05
N LEU A 74 17.20 13.67 24.87
CA LEU A 74 16.97 12.74 25.97
C LEU A 74 18.18 11.85 26.27
N VAL A 75 19.12 11.76 25.33
CA VAL A 75 20.28 10.88 25.45
C VAL A 75 21.46 11.58 26.10
N GLN A 76 21.43 12.86 26.29
CA GLN A 76 22.52 13.64 26.90
C GLN A 76 22.58 13.51 28.43
#